data_3ca4523b420c76a73cacbc4a7a5377f2
#
_entry.id   3ca4523b420c76a73cacbc4a7a5377f2
#
_cell.length_a   1.000
_cell.length_b   1.000
_cell.length_c   1.000
_cell.angle_alpha   90.00
_cell.angle_beta   90.00
_cell.angle_gamma   90.00
#
_symmetry.space_group_name_H-M   'P 1'
#
loop_
_entity.id
_entity.type
_entity.pdbx_description
1 polymer ?
#
loop_
_entity_poly.entity_id
_entity_poly.type
_entity_poly.pdbx_seq_one_letter_code
_entity_poly.pdbx_strand_id
1 'polypeptide(L)'
;MARMPQLIEKSKKFGIKIIAIRDLIAYRLKQESLVEKGVEVDMPTEYGHFRLIPFRQKSNGLEHVAIIKGEITPDEPILVRVHSSCMTGDIFGSKRCDCGDQLHKALQMIEKEGKGFFSQLRFYWN
;
A
#
# COMPACT_ATOMS: atom_id res chain seq x y z
N MET A 1 4.34 -32.81 -14.34
CA MET A 1 4.01 -31.39 -14.62
C MET A 1 4.93 -30.90 -15.71
N ALA A 2 4.39 -30.33 -16.82
CA ALA A 2 5.19 -29.90 -17.99
C ALA A 2 6.06 -28.68 -17.62
N ARG A 3 7.34 -28.69 -18.04
CA ARG A 3 8.29 -27.58 -17.85
C ARG A 3 8.39 -26.73 -19.12
N MET A 4 9.04 -25.56 -19.05
CA MET A 4 9.11 -24.59 -20.14
C MET A 4 9.43 -25.17 -21.53
N PRO A 5 10.43 -26.06 -21.71
CA PRO A 5 10.71 -26.63 -23.04
C PRO A 5 9.50 -27.35 -23.64
N GLN A 6 8.82 -28.17 -22.82
CA GLN A 6 7.63 -28.92 -23.24
C GLN A 6 6.41 -28.00 -23.47
N LEU A 7 6.31 -26.88 -22.74
CA LEU A 7 5.25 -25.88 -22.97
C LEU A 7 5.46 -25.13 -24.27
N ILE A 8 6.71 -24.79 -24.61
CA ILE A 8 7.04 -24.12 -25.88
C ILE A 8 6.71 -25.04 -27.07
N GLU A 9 7.02 -26.33 -26.96
CA GLU A 9 6.68 -27.30 -27.99
C GLU A 9 5.15 -27.41 -28.20
N LYS A 10 4.40 -27.52 -27.10
CA LYS A 10 2.92 -27.52 -27.13
C LYS A 10 2.35 -26.24 -27.71
N SER A 11 2.90 -25.09 -27.31
CA SER A 11 2.51 -23.79 -27.85
C SER A 11 2.62 -23.75 -29.36
N LYS A 12 3.76 -24.16 -29.90
CA LYS A 12 4.00 -24.23 -31.34
C LYS A 12 3.06 -25.23 -32.04
N LYS A 13 2.88 -26.42 -31.45
CA LYS A 13 2.03 -27.47 -32.00
C LYS A 13 0.55 -27.09 -32.08
N PHE A 14 0.03 -26.37 -31.10
CA PHE A 14 -1.39 -26.04 -30.99
C PHE A 14 -1.71 -24.57 -31.29
N GLY A 15 -0.73 -23.74 -31.65
CA GLY A 15 -0.93 -22.31 -31.89
C GLY A 15 -1.36 -21.50 -30.66
N ILE A 16 -1.06 -21.99 -29.44
CA ILE A 16 -1.46 -21.36 -28.19
C ILE A 16 -0.36 -20.40 -27.75
N LYS A 17 -0.74 -19.18 -27.39
CA LYS A 17 0.21 -18.18 -26.84
C LYS A 17 0.65 -18.56 -25.43
N ILE A 18 1.93 -18.34 -25.13
CA ILE A 18 2.49 -18.49 -23.78
C ILE A 18 2.75 -17.09 -23.22
N ILE A 19 2.29 -16.85 -22.01
CA ILE A 19 2.59 -15.64 -21.24
C ILE A 19 3.10 -16.04 -19.86
N ALA A 20 4.00 -15.25 -19.28
CA ALA A 20 4.40 -15.43 -17.89
C ALA A 20 3.46 -14.67 -16.95
N ILE A 21 3.12 -15.27 -15.82
CA ILE A 21 2.29 -14.61 -14.78
C ILE A 21 2.94 -13.30 -14.33
N ARG A 22 4.27 -13.26 -14.20
CA ARG A 22 5.02 -12.05 -13.85
C ARG A 22 4.77 -10.92 -14.84
N ASP A 23 4.76 -11.20 -16.12
CA ASP A 23 4.57 -10.19 -17.17
C ASP A 23 3.12 -9.72 -17.23
N LEU A 24 2.16 -10.62 -16.94
CA LEU A 24 0.75 -10.26 -16.80
C LEU A 24 0.53 -9.34 -15.59
N ILE A 25 1.16 -9.63 -14.45
CA ILE A 25 1.10 -8.76 -13.26
C ILE A 25 1.66 -7.38 -13.59
N ALA A 26 2.85 -7.31 -14.19
CA ALA A 26 3.49 -6.05 -14.56
C ALA A 26 2.62 -5.25 -15.55
N TYR A 27 2.02 -5.90 -16.53
CA TYR A 27 1.08 -5.28 -17.47
C TYR A 27 -0.14 -4.70 -16.76
N ARG A 28 -0.79 -5.48 -15.88
CA ARG A 28 -1.96 -5.02 -15.13
C ARG A 28 -1.65 -3.85 -14.19
N LEU A 29 -0.52 -3.90 -13.48
CA LEU A 29 -0.07 -2.79 -12.63
C LEU A 29 0.15 -1.49 -13.42
N LYS A 30 0.56 -1.59 -14.69
CA LYS A 30 0.79 -0.43 -15.55
C LYS A 30 -0.50 0.11 -16.19
N GLN A 31 -1.46 -0.75 -16.49
CA GLN A 31 -2.68 -0.40 -17.25
C GLN A 31 -3.90 -0.16 -16.38
N GLU A 32 -3.92 -0.74 -15.17
CA GLU A 32 -5.11 -0.74 -14.31
C GLU A 32 -4.81 -0.06 -12.96
N SER A 33 -5.72 0.80 -12.51
CA SER A 33 -5.73 1.19 -11.10
C SER A 33 -6.34 0.06 -10.27
N LEU A 34 -5.52 -0.56 -9.42
CA LEU A 34 -5.92 -1.66 -8.54
C LEU A 34 -6.65 -1.19 -7.28
N VAL A 35 -6.70 0.12 -7.05
CA VAL A 35 -7.33 0.74 -5.89
C VAL A 35 -8.34 1.81 -6.32
N GLU A 36 -9.37 1.98 -5.51
CA GLU A 36 -10.33 3.08 -5.59
C GLU A 36 -10.03 4.09 -4.50
N LYS A 37 -9.89 5.35 -4.88
CA LYS A 37 -9.71 6.47 -3.93
C LYS A 37 -11.08 6.84 -3.36
N GLY A 38 -11.18 6.89 -2.03
CA GLY A 38 -12.35 7.42 -1.34
C GLY A 38 -12.30 8.93 -1.14
N VAL A 39 -13.22 9.44 -0.33
CA VAL A 39 -13.32 10.86 -0.02
C VAL A 39 -12.18 11.26 0.92
N GLU A 40 -11.52 12.35 0.57
CA GLU A 40 -10.50 12.98 1.41
C GLU A 40 -11.19 13.72 2.57
N VAL A 41 -10.69 13.50 3.78
CA VAL A 41 -11.20 14.14 4.98
C VAL A 41 -10.07 14.79 5.78
N ASP A 42 -10.42 15.83 6.48
CA ASP A 42 -9.55 16.49 7.43
C ASP A 42 -9.41 15.65 8.70
N MET A 43 -8.18 15.50 9.21
CA MET A 43 -7.88 14.64 10.36
C MET A 43 -6.92 15.36 11.32
N PRO A 44 -7.43 16.17 12.24
CA PRO A 44 -6.66 16.70 13.36
C PRO A 44 -6.34 15.56 14.34
N THR A 45 -5.09 15.49 14.78
CA THR A 45 -4.58 14.50 15.74
C THR A 45 -3.72 15.18 16.79
N GLU A 46 -3.41 14.47 17.89
CA GLU A 46 -2.44 14.94 18.88
C GLU A 46 -1.02 15.08 18.34
N TYR A 47 -0.71 14.46 17.19
CA TYR A 47 0.60 14.49 16.52
C TYR A 47 0.69 15.56 15.43
N GLY A 48 -0.42 16.23 15.10
CA GLY A 48 -0.51 17.25 14.07
C GLY A 48 -1.80 17.19 13.28
N HIS A 49 -1.87 18.05 12.28
CA HIS A 49 -3.03 18.19 11.39
C HIS A 49 -2.72 17.57 10.03
N PHE A 50 -3.48 16.57 9.66
CA PHE A 50 -3.28 15.77 8.45
C PHE A 50 -4.55 15.73 7.60
N ARG A 51 -4.41 15.24 6.37
CA ARG A 51 -5.51 14.81 5.50
C ARG A 51 -5.50 13.29 5.42
N LEU A 52 -6.66 12.68 5.54
CA LEU A 52 -6.83 11.22 5.45
C LEU A 52 -7.58 10.88 4.16
N ILE A 53 -7.05 9.93 3.43
CA ILE A 53 -7.67 9.40 2.21
C ILE A 53 -7.79 7.89 2.35
N PRO A 54 -9.00 7.32 2.40
CA PRO A 54 -9.18 5.89 2.33
C PRO A 54 -9.01 5.39 0.90
N PHE A 55 -8.45 4.20 0.76
CA PHE A 55 -8.31 3.48 -0.51
C PHE A 55 -8.88 2.08 -0.36
N ARG A 56 -9.68 1.67 -1.31
CA ARG A 56 -10.24 0.31 -1.37
C ARG A 56 -9.55 -0.48 -2.46
N GLN A 57 -9.00 -1.63 -2.12
CA GLN A 57 -8.41 -2.55 -3.09
C GLN A 57 -9.52 -3.31 -3.84
N LYS A 58 -9.53 -3.22 -5.17
CA LYS A 58 -10.60 -3.79 -6.03
C LYS A 58 -10.62 -5.31 -6.00
N SER A 59 -9.47 -5.97 -5.83
CA SER A 59 -9.35 -7.42 -5.93
C SER A 59 -9.93 -8.20 -4.74
N ASN A 60 -9.88 -7.62 -3.53
CA ASN A 60 -10.26 -8.30 -2.28
C ASN A 60 -11.11 -7.43 -1.34
N GLY A 61 -11.40 -6.17 -1.73
CA GLY A 61 -12.18 -5.25 -0.92
C GLY A 61 -11.48 -4.70 0.32
N LEU A 62 -10.17 -4.96 0.49
CA LEU A 62 -9.41 -4.43 1.63
C LEU A 62 -9.33 -2.91 1.57
N GLU A 63 -9.49 -2.29 2.72
CA GLU A 63 -9.38 -0.86 2.89
C GLU A 63 -8.03 -0.50 3.50
N HIS A 64 -7.35 0.43 2.87
CA HIS A 64 -6.08 1.01 3.29
C HIS A 64 -6.27 2.49 3.53
N VAL A 65 -5.42 3.10 4.33
CA VAL A 65 -5.52 4.52 4.64
C VAL A 65 -4.21 5.21 4.30
N ALA A 66 -4.32 6.34 3.60
CA ALA A 66 -3.22 7.28 3.43
C ALA A 66 -3.45 8.51 4.33
N ILE A 67 -2.42 8.89 5.07
CA ILE A 67 -2.38 10.10 5.88
C ILE A 67 -1.33 11.01 5.27
N ILE A 68 -1.72 12.23 4.94
CA ILE A 68 -0.92 13.15 4.13
C ILE A 68 -0.76 14.47 4.86
N LYS A 69 0.47 15.00 4.86
CA LYS A 69 0.81 16.34 5.30
C LYS A 69 1.38 17.14 4.14
N GLY A 70 0.94 18.39 4.01
CA GLY A 70 1.44 19.31 2.97
C GLY A 70 0.99 18.94 1.56
N GLU A 71 1.51 19.66 0.57
CA GLU A 71 1.31 19.35 -0.85
C GLU A 71 2.44 18.44 -1.34
N ILE A 72 2.05 17.37 -2.04
CA ILE A 72 2.98 16.39 -2.61
C ILE A 72 3.13 16.70 -4.10
N THR A 73 4.35 17.05 -4.50
CA THR A 73 4.72 17.27 -5.88
C THR A 73 5.67 16.16 -6.36
N PRO A 74 5.61 15.76 -7.66
CA PRO A 74 6.47 14.70 -8.18
C PRO A 74 7.97 15.01 -8.13
N ASP A 75 8.33 16.28 -8.06
CA ASP A 75 9.71 16.76 -8.22
C ASP A 75 10.50 16.86 -6.91
N GLU A 76 9.84 16.66 -5.76
CA GLU A 76 10.48 16.78 -4.45
C GLU A 76 10.45 15.44 -3.70
N PRO A 77 11.56 15.03 -3.06
CA PRO A 77 11.56 13.91 -2.14
C PRO A 77 10.74 14.24 -0.89
N ILE A 78 9.94 13.29 -0.43
CA ILE A 78 9.11 13.42 0.77
C ILE A 78 9.36 12.26 1.73
N LEU A 79 9.09 12.47 3.01
CA LEU A 79 9.08 11.37 3.97
C LEU A 79 7.91 10.43 3.68
N VAL A 80 8.21 9.13 3.57
CA VAL A 80 7.20 8.08 3.36
C VAL A 80 7.35 7.02 4.42
N ARG A 81 6.25 6.67 5.08
CA ARG A 81 6.16 5.50 5.94
C ARG A 81 5.05 4.57 5.46
N VAL A 82 5.40 3.33 5.18
CA VAL A 82 4.43 2.24 5.00
C VAL A 82 4.35 1.46 6.30
N HIS A 83 3.17 1.37 6.88
CA HIS A 83 2.89 0.72 8.16
C HIS A 83 1.88 -0.42 7.98
N SER A 84 2.22 -1.60 8.46
CA SER A 84 1.30 -2.72 8.53
C SER A 84 0.47 -2.59 9.81
N SER A 85 -0.85 -2.53 9.69
CA SER A 85 -1.77 -2.38 10.81
C SER A 85 -1.56 -3.48 11.86
N CYS A 86 -1.32 -3.08 13.07
CA CYS A 86 -1.12 -3.96 14.22
C CYS A 86 -2.13 -3.59 15.32
N MET A 87 -3.25 -4.29 15.38
CA MET A 87 -4.31 -3.98 16.35
C MET A 87 -3.80 -3.94 17.79
N THR A 88 -2.96 -4.89 18.18
CA THR A 88 -2.46 -4.96 19.56
C THR A 88 -1.48 -3.84 19.89
N GLY A 89 -0.59 -3.48 18.98
CA GLY A 89 0.37 -2.39 19.18
C GLY A 89 -0.25 -1.01 18.95
N ASP A 90 -0.96 -0.84 17.84
CA ASP A 90 -1.47 0.48 17.42
C ASP A 90 -2.66 0.95 18.28
N ILE A 91 -3.55 0.02 18.71
CA ILE A 91 -4.78 0.37 19.42
C ILE A 91 -4.66 0.09 20.92
N PHE A 92 -4.17 -1.10 21.30
CA PHE A 92 -4.13 -1.53 22.70
C PHE A 92 -2.81 -1.22 23.41
N GLY A 93 -1.82 -0.65 22.72
CA GLY A 93 -0.54 -0.27 23.31
C GLY A 93 0.26 -1.46 23.84
N SER A 94 0.19 -2.62 23.17
CA SER A 94 0.92 -3.83 23.59
C SER A 94 2.42 -3.56 23.66
N LYS A 95 3.04 -3.96 24.78
CA LYS A 95 4.49 -3.87 24.98
C LYS A 95 5.27 -5.05 24.37
N ARG A 96 4.59 -5.97 23.67
CA ARG A 96 5.24 -7.07 22.94
C ARG A 96 5.76 -6.69 21.58
N CYS A 97 5.37 -5.53 21.05
CA CYS A 97 5.85 -4.95 19.82
C CYS A 97 6.00 -3.43 19.98
N ASP A 98 6.70 -2.81 19.07
CA ASP A 98 6.92 -1.36 18.99
C ASP A 98 6.07 -0.68 17.89
N CYS A 99 5.03 -1.37 17.39
CA CYS A 99 4.22 -0.89 16.26
C CYS A 99 3.58 0.47 16.54
N GLY A 100 2.95 0.65 17.71
CA GLY A 100 2.35 1.92 18.12
C GLY A 100 3.39 3.04 18.23
N ASP A 101 4.55 2.77 18.85
CA ASP A 101 5.63 3.75 18.96
C ASP A 101 6.17 4.16 17.58
N GLN A 102 6.29 3.21 16.64
CA GLN A 102 6.71 3.48 15.26
C GLN A 102 5.68 4.33 14.51
N LEU A 103 4.38 4.06 14.70
CA LEU A 103 3.29 4.82 14.10
C LEU A 103 3.34 6.28 14.58
N HIS A 104 3.34 6.48 15.91
CA HIS A 104 3.35 7.81 16.53
C HIS A 104 4.59 8.62 16.12
N LYS A 105 5.76 7.99 16.16
CA LYS A 105 7.02 8.61 15.75
C LYS A 105 7.03 9.02 14.29
N ALA A 106 6.45 8.19 13.41
CA ALA A 106 6.36 8.52 11.99
C ALA A 106 5.47 9.75 11.75
N LEU A 107 4.30 9.84 12.41
CA LEU A 107 3.42 11.00 12.31
C LEU A 107 4.10 12.28 12.83
N GLN A 108 4.80 12.20 13.97
CA GLN A 108 5.56 13.33 14.52
C GLN A 108 6.69 13.80 13.57
N MET A 109 7.38 12.86 12.92
CA MET A 109 8.43 13.20 11.95
C MET A 109 7.84 13.89 10.72
N ILE A 110 6.72 13.40 10.19
CA ILE A 110 6.04 14.01 9.05
C ILE A 110 5.49 15.40 9.41
N GLU A 111 4.93 15.57 10.61
CA GLU A 111 4.48 16.87 11.11
C GLU A 111 5.63 17.87 11.19
N LYS A 112 6.76 17.46 11.76
CA LYS A 112 7.97 18.30 11.89
C LYS A 112 8.55 18.71 10.54
N GLU A 113 8.54 17.80 9.55
CA GLU A 113 9.00 18.08 8.19
C GLU A 113 8.04 18.99 7.43
N GLY A 114 6.74 19.00 7.81
CA GLY A 114 5.70 19.77 7.13
C GLY A 114 5.18 19.14 5.84
N LYS A 115 5.84 18.09 5.35
CA LYS A 115 5.44 17.31 4.16
C LYS A 115 5.70 15.82 4.38
N GLY A 116 4.78 14.97 3.95
CA GLY A 116 5.01 13.54 3.96
C GLY A 116 3.75 12.71 3.77
N PHE A 117 3.96 11.43 3.65
CA PHE A 117 2.95 10.43 3.38
C PHE A 117 3.11 9.25 4.35
N PHE A 118 2.04 8.92 5.04
CA PHE A 118 1.95 7.72 5.86
C PHE A 118 0.87 6.81 5.27
N SER A 119 1.20 5.56 5.00
CA SER A 119 0.23 4.56 4.52
C SER A 119 0.06 3.46 5.55
N GLN A 120 -1.17 3.29 6.03
CA GLN A 120 -1.54 2.15 6.86
C GLN A 120 -2.17 1.07 6.00
N LEU A 121 -1.49 -0.07 5.89
CA LEU A 121 -1.95 -1.23 5.16
C LEU A 121 -2.67 -2.19 6.11
N ARG A 122 -3.86 -2.64 5.71
CA ARG A 122 -4.59 -3.70 6.42
C ARG A 122 -4.38 -5.02 5.70
N PHE A 123 -4.04 -6.03 6.47
CA PHE A 123 -3.97 -7.42 6.01
C PHE A 123 -4.96 -8.24 6.82
N TYR A 124 -5.65 -9.17 6.17
CA TYR A 124 -6.35 -10.21 6.91
C TYR A 124 -5.34 -11.30 7.27
N TRP A 125 -5.27 -11.61 8.55
CA TRP A 125 -4.66 -12.85 9.01
C TRP A 125 -5.74 -13.93 8.86
N ASN A 126 -5.53 -14.84 7.91
CA ASN A 126 -6.29 -16.08 7.84
C ASN A 126 -5.66 -17.11 8.77
#